data_bba68b4685aaa163eb4f361af9dc9289
#
_entry.id   bba68b4685aaa163eb4f361af9dc9289
#
_cell.length_a   1.000
_cell.length_b   1.000
_cell.length_c   1.000
_cell.angle_alpha   90.00
_cell.angle_beta   90.00
_cell.angle_gamma   90.00
#
_symmetry.space_group_name_H-M   'P 1'
#
loop_
_entity.id
_entity.type
_entity.pdbx_description
1 polymer ?
#
loop_
_entity_poly.entity_id
_entity_poly.type
_entity_poly.pdbx_seq_one_letter_code
_entity_poly.pdbx_strand_id
1 'polypeptide(L)'
;MKNKIITAFIILVSGFATLSGKVAPLTEKIWSNPEFIKEYLGSFAINSEVEPQIGRAEQVLFEDITEMIDDNRTNEVIEELKSEFDEIDSNPAIDFTLANFLVQEGNMTEAVKYYVSAIRKFPDFLRARKNLGLIHVQDGNFSEALPHLVKCVELGGAEGDLYGLIGYCYLNGELYASALDAYRMALIFEPNSKDWRLGKAQCLISLEKYDDAIAMLTELIQMDRSKKEFWLFQANAYLASEKSAEAAANLYLVDLMEQADSNSKLLLGDIYVTLELPHLAVPQYIEVLESEEKLSVSKALRIVEVLTRSTNWQEASEVAPKIKEKYAEKFTPEEANKFDSLRAEILFALDRKEEAVKALEELVKRDPLNGRVLLLLAGHYSTNFRENLDKDENKADEFAAKAIFLYERAANLEDTSVKASALMRHGQILVRQKKYSSAVKFLERSHALKPRESLETYLDQVRRLADLTQY
;
A
#
# COMPACT_ATOMS: atom_id res chain seq x y z
N MET A 1 1.30 -7.32 22.28
CA MET A 1 0.96 -7.93 21.00
C MET A 1 0.11 -7.02 20.10
N LYS A 2 -0.80 -6.19 20.65
CA LYS A 2 -1.63 -5.22 19.88
C LYS A 2 -0.82 -4.25 19.00
N ASN A 3 0.27 -3.66 19.50
CA ASN A 3 1.07 -2.66 18.76
C ASN A 3 1.82 -3.20 17.52
N LYS A 4 2.09 -4.51 17.41
CA LYS A 4 2.78 -5.07 16.22
C LYS A 4 1.84 -5.36 15.06
N ILE A 5 0.56 -5.56 15.34
CA ILE A 5 -0.47 -5.73 14.31
C ILE A 5 -0.79 -4.36 13.68
N ILE A 6 -0.85 -3.31 14.51
CA ILE A 6 -1.07 -1.92 14.06
C ILE A 6 0.05 -1.45 13.13
N THR A 7 1.32 -1.77 13.42
CA THR A 7 2.45 -1.38 12.54
C THR A 7 2.41 -2.09 11.17
N ALA A 8 1.93 -3.34 11.11
CA ALA A 8 1.72 -4.04 9.84
C ALA A 8 0.53 -3.47 9.06
N PHE A 9 -0.50 -2.94 9.75
CA PHE A 9 -1.66 -2.29 9.13
C PHE A 9 -1.32 -0.89 8.58
N ILE A 10 -0.49 -0.11 9.28
CA ILE A 10 -0.05 1.23 8.83
C ILE A 10 0.79 1.12 7.54
N ILE A 11 1.60 0.07 7.38
CA ILE A 11 2.35 -0.19 6.13
C ILE A 11 1.41 -0.56 4.97
N LEU A 12 0.24 -1.14 5.24
CA LEU A 12 -0.79 -1.42 4.22
C LEU A 12 -1.55 -0.15 3.81
N VAL A 13 -1.76 0.78 4.74
CA VAL A 13 -2.41 2.07 4.46
C VAL A 13 -1.52 2.96 3.58
N SER A 14 -0.18 2.91 3.73
CA SER A 14 0.75 3.60 2.82
C SER A 14 0.75 3.02 1.39
N GLY A 15 0.37 1.75 1.23
CA GLY A 15 0.15 1.13 -0.08
C GLY A 15 -1.14 1.60 -0.79
N PHE A 16 -2.12 2.14 -0.05
CA PHE A 16 -3.34 2.72 -0.63
C PHE A 16 -3.16 4.16 -1.13
N ALA A 17 -2.17 4.89 -0.64
CA ALA A 17 -1.82 6.20 -1.18
C ALA A 17 -1.33 6.14 -2.65
N THR A 18 -0.96 4.95 -3.15
CA THR A 18 -0.62 4.71 -4.55
C THR A 18 -1.79 4.25 -5.42
N LEU A 19 -3.00 4.10 -4.86
CA LEU A 19 -4.24 3.89 -5.61
C LEU A 19 -4.86 5.21 -6.10
N SER A 20 -4.16 6.34 -6.02
CA SER A 20 -4.58 7.54 -6.71
C SER A 20 -4.48 7.28 -8.21
N GLY A 21 -5.51 6.68 -8.77
CA GLY A 21 -5.81 6.89 -10.16
C GLY A 21 -5.77 8.40 -10.35
N LYS A 22 -5.01 8.84 -11.35
CA LYS A 22 -4.85 10.21 -11.77
C LYS A 22 -6.18 10.96 -11.72
N VAL A 23 -6.50 11.59 -10.61
CA VAL A 23 -7.51 12.62 -10.55
C VAL A 23 -6.77 13.95 -10.76
N ALA A 24 -6.17 14.08 -11.93
CA ALA A 24 -5.83 15.39 -12.43
C ALA A 24 -7.15 15.98 -13.00
N PRO A 25 -7.63 17.10 -12.52
CA PRO A 25 -8.86 17.73 -13.02
C PRO A 25 -8.69 18.36 -14.41
N LEU A 26 -7.87 17.76 -15.27
CA LEU A 26 -7.40 18.33 -16.53
C LEU A 26 -7.90 17.57 -17.76
N THR A 27 -9.05 16.92 -17.66
CA THR A 27 -9.66 16.22 -18.81
C THR A 27 -10.59 17.08 -19.65
N GLU A 28 -10.80 18.33 -19.29
CA GLU A 28 -11.54 19.24 -20.17
C GLU A 28 -10.67 19.61 -21.36
N LYS A 29 -11.13 19.20 -22.55
CA LYS A 29 -10.52 19.53 -23.85
C LYS A 29 -10.78 21.01 -24.22
N ILE A 30 -10.53 21.93 -23.30
CA ILE A 30 -10.73 23.37 -23.51
C ILE A 30 -9.89 23.82 -24.73
N TRP A 31 -8.65 23.29 -24.84
CA TRP A 31 -7.72 23.58 -25.94
C TRP A 31 -8.11 22.95 -27.28
N SER A 32 -9.10 22.03 -27.32
CA SER A 32 -9.64 21.48 -28.57
C SER A 32 -10.93 22.20 -29.01
N ASN A 33 -11.36 23.26 -28.30
CA ASN A 33 -12.52 24.07 -28.69
C ASN A 33 -12.03 25.25 -29.57
N PRO A 34 -12.36 25.29 -30.87
CA PRO A 34 -11.95 26.38 -31.76
C PRO A 34 -12.44 27.75 -31.32
N GLU A 35 -13.62 27.86 -30.72
CA GLU A 35 -14.17 29.13 -30.22
C GLU A 35 -13.33 29.64 -29.03
N PHE A 36 -12.95 28.75 -28.11
CA PHE A 36 -12.06 29.11 -27.00
C PHE A 36 -10.68 29.57 -27.50
N ILE A 37 -10.07 28.87 -28.47
CA ILE A 37 -8.80 29.25 -29.06
C ILE A 37 -8.90 30.64 -29.71
N LYS A 38 -9.98 30.91 -30.43
CA LYS A 38 -10.22 32.18 -31.12
C LYS A 38 -10.40 33.35 -30.14
N GLU A 39 -11.22 33.19 -29.08
CA GLU A 39 -11.37 34.17 -28.02
C GLU A 39 -10.04 34.38 -27.27
N TYR A 40 -9.30 33.33 -27.02
CA TYR A 40 -8.04 33.35 -26.33
C TYR A 40 -6.92 34.07 -27.11
N LEU A 41 -6.82 33.87 -28.43
CA LEU A 41 -5.90 34.59 -29.30
C LEU A 41 -6.26 36.09 -29.41
N GLY A 42 -7.55 36.40 -29.31
CA GLY A 42 -8.05 37.81 -29.32
C GLY A 42 -7.82 38.55 -28.01
N SER A 43 -7.45 37.89 -26.92
CA SER A 43 -7.38 38.48 -25.58
C SER A 43 -6.02 39.06 -25.17
N PHE A 44 -5.02 39.03 -26.05
CA PHE A 44 -3.70 39.64 -25.77
C PHE A 44 -3.81 41.15 -25.55
N ALA A 45 -3.05 41.63 -24.54
CA ALA A 45 -2.95 43.04 -24.16
C ALA A 45 -4.11 43.66 -23.35
N ILE A 46 -5.05 42.84 -22.86
CA ILE A 46 -6.09 43.35 -21.94
C ILE A 46 -5.46 43.74 -20.58
N ASN A 47 -4.42 43.02 -20.13
CA ASN A 47 -3.66 43.31 -18.90
C ASN A 47 -2.17 43.29 -19.16
N SER A 48 -1.56 44.39 -19.49
CA SER A 48 -0.16 44.54 -19.88
C SER A 48 0.85 44.28 -18.75
N GLU A 49 0.40 44.11 -17.51
CA GLU A 49 1.29 43.76 -16.39
C GLU A 49 1.58 42.25 -16.34
N VAL A 50 0.65 41.40 -16.80
CA VAL A 50 0.77 39.93 -16.72
C VAL A 50 0.67 39.21 -18.07
N GLU A 51 0.49 39.97 -19.16
CA GLU A 51 0.43 39.51 -20.55
C GLU A 51 1.37 40.35 -21.44
N PRO A 52 2.07 39.73 -22.40
CA PRO A 52 2.91 40.45 -23.32
C PRO A 52 2.09 41.33 -24.26
N GLN A 53 2.60 42.52 -24.54
CA GLN A 53 2.00 43.37 -25.56
C GLN A 53 2.37 42.88 -26.96
N ILE A 54 1.39 42.88 -27.87
CA ILE A 54 1.61 42.54 -29.28
C ILE A 54 1.61 43.81 -30.15
N GLY A 55 2.56 43.86 -31.06
CA GLY A 55 2.65 44.92 -32.05
C GLY A 55 1.78 44.66 -33.26
N ARG A 56 1.89 45.54 -34.28
CA ARG A 56 1.06 45.41 -35.50
C ARG A 56 1.45 44.17 -36.31
N ALA A 57 2.70 43.76 -36.27
CA ALA A 57 3.15 42.57 -37.00
C ALA A 57 2.52 41.29 -36.42
N GLU A 58 2.56 41.15 -35.08
CA GLU A 58 1.92 40.00 -34.42
C GLU A 58 0.41 40.00 -34.56
N GLN A 59 -0.24 41.19 -34.62
CA GLN A 59 -1.69 41.29 -34.87
C GLN A 59 -2.02 40.69 -36.24
N VAL A 60 -1.29 41.03 -37.30
CA VAL A 60 -1.49 40.48 -38.63
C VAL A 60 -1.24 38.98 -38.63
N LEU A 61 -0.18 38.50 -38.03
CA LEU A 61 0.11 37.08 -37.90
C LEU A 61 -1.03 36.34 -37.20
N PHE A 62 -1.58 36.85 -36.12
CA PHE A 62 -2.68 36.18 -35.39
C PHE A 62 -4.02 36.26 -36.13
N GLU A 63 -4.24 37.28 -36.99
CA GLU A 63 -5.36 37.32 -37.94
C GLU A 63 -5.24 36.20 -38.98
N ASP A 64 -4.06 36.03 -39.61
CA ASP A 64 -3.80 34.95 -40.58
C ASP A 64 -3.94 33.57 -39.95
N ILE A 65 -3.39 33.38 -38.73
CA ILE A 65 -3.56 32.12 -37.96
C ILE A 65 -5.04 31.83 -37.66
N THR A 66 -5.83 32.86 -37.37
CA THR A 66 -7.26 32.69 -37.12
C THR A 66 -7.99 32.16 -38.38
N GLU A 67 -7.65 32.66 -39.56
CA GLU A 67 -8.17 32.15 -40.83
C GLU A 67 -7.74 30.70 -41.07
N MET A 68 -6.48 30.36 -40.80
CA MET A 68 -5.97 28.97 -40.94
C MET A 68 -6.72 27.98 -39.98
N ILE A 69 -7.06 28.42 -38.76
CA ILE A 69 -7.83 27.62 -37.78
C ILE A 69 -9.24 27.36 -38.30
N ASP A 70 -9.90 28.39 -38.83
CA ASP A 70 -11.26 28.28 -39.40
C ASP A 70 -11.28 27.27 -40.57
N ASP A 71 -10.18 27.15 -41.31
CA ASP A 71 -9.97 26.18 -42.40
C ASP A 71 -9.47 24.79 -41.93
N ASN A 72 -9.32 24.52 -40.62
CA ASN A 72 -8.76 23.30 -40.06
C ASN A 72 -7.30 22.99 -40.50
N ARG A 73 -6.47 24.01 -40.73
CA ARG A 73 -5.08 23.89 -41.18
C ARG A 73 -4.07 23.98 -40.00
N THR A 74 -4.32 23.24 -38.90
CA THR A 74 -3.53 23.30 -37.65
C THR A 74 -2.03 23.05 -37.88
N ASN A 75 -1.65 22.13 -38.76
CA ASN A 75 -0.23 21.86 -39.05
C ASN A 75 0.46 23.06 -39.74
N GLU A 76 -0.23 23.78 -40.60
CA GLU A 76 0.29 25.00 -41.21
C GLU A 76 0.48 26.12 -40.19
N VAL A 77 -0.45 26.24 -39.23
CA VAL A 77 -0.30 27.17 -38.09
C VAL A 77 0.98 26.91 -37.31
N ILE A 78 1.28 25.64 -36.99
CA ILE A 78 2.48 25.27 -36.25
C ILE A 78 3.75 25.61 -37.04
N GLU A 79 3.76 25.34 -38.35
CA GLU A 79 4.91 25.67 -39.19
C GLU A 79 5.10 27.19 -39.36
N GLU A 80 4.02 27.93 -39.48
CA GLU A 80 4.06 29.41 -39.55
C GLU A 80 4.61 30.00 -38.24
N LEU A 81 4.06 29.59 -37.10
CA LEU A 81 4.55 30.02 -35.79
C LEU A 81 6.02 29.61 -35.54
N LYS A 82 6.46 28.45 -36.03
CA LYS A 82 7.87 28.05 -35.95
C LYS A 82 8.75 28.92 -36.82
N SER A 83 8.28 29.40 -37.95
CA SER A 83 9.03 30.30 -38.83
C SER A 83 9.22 31.69 -38.21
N GLU A 84 8.27 32.15 -37.42
CA GLU A 84 8.31 33.41 -36.69
C GLU A 84 9.02 33.33 -35.33
N PHE A 85 9.31 32.11 -34.86
CA PHE A 85 10.01 31.90 -33.60
C PHE A 85 11.49 32.24 -33.72
N ASP A 86 11.96 33.11 -32.83
CA ASP A 86 13.38 33.32 -32.54
C ASP A 86 13.61 33.13 -31.04
N GLU A 87 14.75 32.56 -30.68
CA GLU A 87 15.03 32.25 -29.28
C GLU A 87 15.17 33.50 -28.39
N ILE A 88 15.56 34.64 -28.97
CA ILE A 88 15.86 35.90 -28.28
C ILE A 88 14.83 36.96 -28.59
N ASP A 89 14.51 37.15 -29.88
CA ASP A 89 13.87 38.35 -30.38
C ASP A 89 12.36 38.19 -30.68
N SER A 90 11.84 36.96 -30.87
CA SER A 90 10.40 36.80 -31.11
C SER A 90 9.56 37.25 -29.90
N ASN A 91 8.36 37.75 -30.20
CA ASN A 91 7.40 38.15 -29.15
C ASN A 91 7.02 36.93 -28.29
N PRO A 92 7.04 36.99 -26.94
CA PRO A 92 6.65 35.87 -26.07
C PRO A 92 5.24 35.35 -26.33
N ALA A 93 4.34 36.17 -26.93
CA ALA A 93 3.03 35.73 -27.35
C ALA A 93 3.08 34.68 -28.48
N ILE A 94 4.06 34.73 -29.40
CA ILE A 94 4.30 33.75 -30.46
C ILE A 94 4.71 32.41 -29.83
N ASP A 95 5.73 32.48 -28.96
CA ASP A 95 6.24 31.29 -28.26
C ASP A 95 5.12 30.58 -27.48
N PHE A 96 4.31 31.35 -26.75
CA PHE A 96 3.19 30.84 -25.98
C PHE A 96 2.11 30.20 -26.86
N THR A 97 1.77 30.86 -27.99
CA THR A 97 0.76 30.36 -28.93
C THR A 97 1.23 29.07 -29.60
N LEU A 98 2.50 29.00 -30.02
CA LEU A 98 3.11 27.79 -30.57
C LEU A 98 3.07 26.65 -29.54
N ALA A 99 3.40 26.93 -28.27
CA ALA A 99 3.32 25.94 -27.20
C ALA A 99 1.91 25.38 -27.04
N ASN A 100 0.87 26.21 -27.10
CA ASN A 100 -0.53 25.78 -26.99
C ASN A 100 -0.93 24.83 -28.14
N PHE A 101 -0.55 25.15 -29.38
CA PHE A 101 -0.84 24.25 -30.51
C PHE A 101 -0.10 22.90 -30.39
N LEU A 102 1.14 22.92 -29.90
CA LEU A 102 1.88 21.68 -29.64
C LEU A 102 1.23 20.83 -28.53
N VAL A 103 0.67 21.47 -27.49
CA VAL A 103 -0.14 20.76 -26.47
C VAL A 103 -1.35 20.10 -27.10
N GLN A 104 -2.04 20.82 -28.00
CA GLN A 104 -3.21 20.29 -28.70
C GLN A 104 -2.86 19.07 -29.56
N GLU A 105 -1.71 19.07 -30.23
CA GLU A 105 -1.19 17.93 -30.99
C GLU A 105 -0.58 16.82 -30.10
N GLY A 106 -0.56 17.00 -28.77
CA GLY A 106 -0.01 16.03 -27.82
C GLY A 106 1.51 16.05 -27.69
N ASN A 107 2.19 17.02 -28.30
CA ASN A 107 3.64 17.17 -28.22
C ASN A 107 4.06 17.99 -26.97
N MET A 108 3.83 17.44 -25.78
CA MET A 108 4.08 18.11 -24.51
C MET A 108 5.56 18.49 -24.32
N THR A 109 6.48 17.62 -24.79
CA THR A 109 7.91 17.84 -24.62
C THR A 109 8.40 19.08 -25.38
N GLU A 110 7.90 19.28 -26.58
CA GLU A 110 8.24 20.45 -27.40
C GLU A 110 7.53 21.71 -26.87
N ALA A 111 6.27 21.58 -26.46
CA ALA A 111 5.50 22.67 -25.86
C ALA A 111 6.19 23.27 -24.63
N VAL A 112 6.74 22.46 -23.76
CA VAL A 112 7.49 22.93 -22.56
C VAL A 112 8.62 23.87 -22.94
N LYS A 113 9.37 23.60 -24.03
CA LYS A 113 10.48 24.46 -24.48
C LYS A 113 9.98 25.87 -24.83
N TYR A 114 8.86 25.96 -25.52
CA TYR A 114 8.29 27.24 -25.95
C TYR A 114 7.62 27.99 -24.77
N TYR A 115 6.95 27.30 -23.84
CA TYR A 115 6.50 27.96 -22.61
C TYR A 115 7.67 28.51 -21.78
N VAL A 116 8.75 27.77 -21.64
CA VAL A 116 9.98 28.24 -20.96
C VAL A 116 10.57 29.44 -21.69
N SER A 117 10.60 29.43 -23.02
CA SER A 117 11.07 30.58 -23.82
C SER A 117 10.15 31.80 -23.59
N ALA A 118 8.84 31.64 -23.65
CA ALA A 118 7.86 32.69 -23.39
C ALA A 118 8.06 33.33 -22.00
N ILE A 119 8.24 32.51 -20.97
CA ILE A 119 8.45 32.96 -19.59
C ILE A 119 9.82 33.62 -19.43
N ARG A 120 10.86 33.15 -20.12
CA ARG A 120 12.18 33.77 -20.10
C ARG A 120 12.12 35.19 -20.67
N LYS A 121 11.40 35.38 -21.78
CA LYS A 121 11.24 36.70 -22.45
C LYS A 121 10.31 37.65 -21.69
N PHE A 122 9.26 37.10 -21.08
CA PHE A 122 8.30 37.84 -20.26
C PHE A 122 8.05 37.09 -18.92
N PRO A 123 8.83 37.37 -17.86
CA PRO A 123 8.80 36.62 -16.60
C PRO A 123 7.48 36.61 -15.89
N ASP A 124 6.63 37.61 -16.05
CA ASP A 124 5.32 37.72 -15.39
C ASP A 124 4.17 37.23 -16.30
N PHE A 125 4.46 36.40 -17.31
CA PHE A 125 3.47 35.84 -18.21
C PHE A 125 2.61 34.80 -17.47
N LEU A 126 1.48 35.26 -16.92
CA LEU A 126 0.60 34.48 -16.06
C LEU A 126 0.13 33.19 -16.74
N ARG A 127 -0.44 33.28 -17.96
CA ARG A 127 -0.99 32.13 -18.69
C ARG A 127 0.09 31.10 -19.06
N ALA A 128 1.27 31.55 -19.49
CA ALA A 128 2.37 30.65 -19.81
C ALA A 128 2.84 29.88 -18.56
N ARG A 129 2.92 30.56 -17.40
CA ARG A 129 3.25 29.90 -16.13
C ARG A 129 2.16 28.92 -15.69
N LYS A 130 0.88 29.31 -15.82
CA LYS A 130 -0.24 28.42 -15.49
C LYS A 130 -0.17 27.12 -16.30
N ASN A 131 -0.01 27.25 -17.64
CA ASN A 131 0.04 26.11 -18.55
C ASN A 131 1.29 25.23 -18.30
N LEU A 132 2.46 25.83 -18.12
CA LEU A 132 3.68 25.08 -17.81
C LEU A 132 3.55 24.35 -16.46
N GLY A 133 3.03 25.02 -15.44
CA GLY A 133 2.72 24.40 -14.15
C GLY A 133 1.76 23.21 -14.27
N LEU A 134 0.72 23.33 -15.10
CA LEU A 134 -0.23 22.26 -15.39
C LEU A 134 0.44 21.04 -16.05
N ILE A 135 1.29 21.26 -17.05
CA ILE A 135 2.05 20.16 -17.71
C ILE A 135 2.91 19.45 -16.68
N HIS A 136 3.63 20.19 -15.85
CA HIS A 136 4.46 19.59 -14.81
C HIS A 136 3.62 18.79 -13.78
N VAL A 137 2.41 19.25 -13.44
CA VAL A 137 1.48 18.46 -12.57
C VAL A 137 1.07 17.16 -13.26
N GLN A 138 0.73 17.21 -14.54
CA GLN A 138 0.34 16.02 -15.31
C GLN A 138 1.47 14.99 -15.41
N ASP A 139 2.70 15.46 -15.57
CA ASP A 139 3.90 14.61 -15.63
C ASP A 139 4.37 14.13 -14.25
N GLY A 140 3.72 14.56 -13.15
CA GLY A 140 4.12 14.23 -11.80
C GLY A 140 5.33 14.99 -11.28
N ASN A 141 5.77 16.03 -11.99
CA ASN A 141 6.90 16.88 -11.64
C ASN A 141 6.45 18.02 -10.70
N PHE A 142 6.00 17.67 -9.50
CA PHE A 142 5.35 18.61 -8.58
C PHE A 142 6.31 19.72 -8.08
N SER A 143 7.60 19.42 -7.95
CA SER A 143 8.64 20.40 -7.54
C SER A 143 8.85 21.49 -8.58
N GLU A 144 8.77 21.13 -9.86
CA GLU A 144 8.87 22.06 -10.99
C GLU A 144 7.57 22.83 -11.20
N ALA A 145 6.42 22.22 -10.93
CA ALA A 145 5.11 22.86 -11.04
C ALA A 145 4.91 24.00 -10.03
N LEU A 146 5.27 23.78 -8.77
CA LEU A 146 4.99 24.70 -7.66
C LEU A 146 5.47 26.14 -7.90
N PRO A 147 6.73 26.43 -8.32
CA PRO A 147 7.19 27.80 -8.56
C PRO A 147 6.34 28.55 -9.59
N HIS A 148 5.86 27.86 -10.61
CA HIS A 148 5.03 28.44 -11.65
C HIS A 148 3.63 28.73 -11.14
N LEU A 149 3.00 27.78 -10.45
CA LEU A 149 1.65 27.94 -9.90
C LEU A 149 1.59 28.98 -8.78
N VAL A 150 2.58 29.01 -7.88
CA VAL A 150 2.68 30.04 -6.82
C VAL A 150 2.88 31.42 -7.44
N LYS A 151 3.73 31.55 -8.47
CA LYS A 151 3.91 32.81 -9.16
C LYS A 151 2.62 33.31 -9.83
N CYS A 152 1.77 32.42 -10.32
CA CYS A 152 0.44 32.80 -10.83
C CYS A 152 -0.43 33.45 -9.76
N VAL A 153 -0.39 32.94 -8.52
CA VAL A 153 -1.12 33.54 -7.39
C VAL A 153 -0.56 34.93 -7.08
N GLU A 154 0.75 35.12 -7.05
CA GLU A 154 1.41 36.42 -6.83
C GLU A 154 1.03 37.45 -7.91
N LEU A 155 0.82 37.00 -9.14
CA LEU A 155 0.40 37.82 -10.27
C LEU A 155 -1.10 38.14 -10.30
N GLY A 156 -1.83 37.74 -9.27
CA GLY A 156 -3.26 38.02 -9.14
C GLY A 156 -4.19 36.99 -9.78
N GLY A 157 -3.65 35.87 -10.31
CA GLY A 157 -4.42 34.75 -10.86
C GLY A 157 -4.98 33.83 -9.78
N ALA A 158 -5.47 34.39 -8.66
CA ALA A 158 -6.01 33.63 -7.54
C ALA A 158 -7.37 33.05 -7.89
N GLU A 159 -7.42 31.76 -8.23
CA GLU A 159 -8.60 30.98 -8.60
C GLU A 159 -8.66 29.68 -7.78
N GLY A 160 -9.85 29.08 -7.66
CA GLY A 160 -10.04 27.82 -6.93
C GLY A 160 -9.18 26.69 -7.47
N ASP A 161 -9.18 26.48 -8.78
CA ASP A 161 -8.39 25.48 -9.47
C ASP A 161 -6.89 25.64 -9.20
N LEU A 162 -6.39 26.89 -9.23
CA LEU A 162 -4.97 27.14 -9.02
C LEU A 162 -4.53 26.77 -7.60
N TYR A 163 -5.29 27.17 -6.59
CA TYR A 163 -5.03 26.76 -5.21
C TYR A 163 -5.20 25.25 -5.01
N GLY A 164 -6.18 24.63 -5.69
CA GLY A 164 -6.37 23.20 -5.68
C GLY A 164 -5.16 22.43 -6.24
N LEU A 165 -4.59 22.92 -7.35
CA LEU A 165 -3.37 22.35 -7.96
C LEU A 165 -2.13 22.53 -7.07
N ILE A 166 -1.99 23.70 -6.43
CA ILE A 166 -0.94 23.93 -5.43
C ILE A 166 -1.09 22.95 -4.27
N GLY A 167 -2.33 22.77 -3.78
CA GLY A 167 -2.63 21.79 -2.75
C GLY A 167 -2.28 20.36 -3.17
N TYR A 168 -2.56 19.99 -4.41
CA TYR A 168 -2.24 18.69 -4.98
C TYR A 168 -0.72 18.47 -5.08
N CYS A 169 0.04 19.49 -5.51
CA CYS A 169 1.50 19.43 -5.52
C CYS A 169 2.09 19.25 -4.11
N TYR A 170 1.61 20.00 -3.14
CA TYR A 170 2.05 19.87 -1.74
C TYR A 170 1.67 18.51 -1.14
N LEU A 171 0.47 17.98 -1.46
CA LEU A 171 0.04 16.66 -0.98
C LEU A 171 0.97 15.55 -1.48
N ASN A 172 1.32 15.58 -2.77
CA ASN A 172 2.25 14.60 -3.36
C ASN A 172 3.71 14.80 -2.92
N GLY A 173 4.06 16.01 -2.48
CA GLY A 173 5.33 16.32 -1.82
C GLY A 173 5.34 16.04 -0.31
N GLU A 174 4.27 15.38 0.22
CA GLU A 174 4.12 15.07 1.66
C GLU A 174 4.11 16.30 2.58
N LEU A 175 3.89 17.48 2.03
CA LEU A 175 3.76 18.73 2.77
C LEU A 175 2.30 18.97 3.19
N TYR A 176 1.77 18.06 3.98
CA TYR A 176 0.33 17.96 4.29
C TYR A 176 -0.29 19.20 4.91
N ALA A 177 0.46 19.94 5.75
CA ALA A 177 -0.04 21.18 6.34
C ALA A 177 -0.21 22.28 5.30
N SER A 178 0.78 22.45 4.40
CA SER A 178 0.71 23.42 3.30
C SER A 178 -0.37 23.02 2.28
N ALA A 179 -0.51 21.73 1.99
CA ALA A 179 -1.58 21.21 1.14
C ALA A 179 -2.97 21.52 1.74
N LEU A 180 -3.13 21.30 3.05
CA LEU A 180 -4.38 21.58 3.75
C LEU A 180 -4.78 23.06 3.63
N ASP A 181 -3.84 23.98 3.77
CA ASP A 181 -4.08 25.41 3.66
C ASP A 181 -4.41 25.82 2.21
N ALA A 182 -3.69 25.25 1.22
CA ALA A 182 -3.99 25.48 -0.19
C ALA A 182 -5.39 24.97 -0.55
N TYR A 183 -5.80 23.78 -0.12
CA TYR A 183 -7.17 23.28 -0.34
C TYR A 183 -8.24 24.10 0.40
N ARG A 184 -7.93 24.68 1.56
CA ARG A 184 -8.84 25.62 2.22
C ARG A 184 -9.06 26.85 1.35
N MET A 185 -8.01 27.40 0.76
CA MET A 185 -8.11 28.53 -0.16
C MET A 185 -8.93 28.15 -1.41
N ALA A 186 -8.64 26.98 -2.01
CA ALA A 186 -9.41 26.49 -3.15
C ALA A 186 -10.92 26.41 -2.84
N LEU A 187 -11.30 25.92 -1.66
CA LEU A 187 -12.69 25.79 -1.22
C LEU A 187 -13.37 27.12 -0.86
N ILE A 188 -12.62 28.21 -0.68
CA ILE A 188 -13.20 29.56 -0.58
C ILE A 188 -13.78 29.99 -1.93
N PHE A 189 -13.07 29.70 -3.02
CA PHE A 189 -13.50 30.02 -4.39
C PHE A 189 -14.55 29.01 -4.90
N GLU A 190 -14.33 27.72 -4.60
CA GLU A 190 -15.14 26.60 -5.08
C GLU A 190 -15.68 25.74 -3.93
N PRO A 191 -16.67 26.25 -3.16
CA PRO A 191 -17.12 25.57 -1.93
C PRO A 191 -17.67 24.16 -2.15
N ASN A 192 -18.15 23.84 -3.35
CA ASN A 192 -18.79 22.57 -3.70
C ASN A 192 -17.86 21.60 -4.47
N SER A 193 -16.60 21.97 -4.70
CA SER A 193 -15.63 21.07 -5.36
C SER A 193 -15.44 19.80 -4.55
N LYS A 194 -15.82 18.66 -5.14
CA LYS A 194 -15.61 17.33 -4.53
C LYS A 194 -14.12 16.98 -4.47
N ASP A 195 -13.36 17.42 -5.49
CA ASP A 195 -11.93 17.09 -5.61
C ASP A 195 -11.12 17.82 -4.53
N TRP A 196 -11.38 19.11 -4.31
CA TRP A 196 -10.67 19.87 -3.26
C TRP A 196 -11.07 19.43 -1.85
N ARG A 197 -12.34 19.03 -1.64
CA ARG A 197 -12.77 18.41 -0.38
C ARG A 197 -12.09 17.06 -0.15
N LEU A 198 -11.95 16.24 -1.20
CA LEU A 198 -11.24 14.96 -1.11
C LEU A 198 -9.75 15.15 -0.80
N GLY A 199 -9.08 16.06 -1.52
CA GLY A 199 -7.68 16.41 -1.23
C GLY A 199 -7.49 16.91 0.20
N LYS A 200 -8.41 17.76 0.69
CA LYS A 200 -8.42 18.21 2.08
C LYS A 200 -8.60 17.05 3.07
N ALA A 201 -9.51 16.11 2.78
CA ALA A 201 -9.72 14.94 3.63
C ALA A 201 -8.45 14.03 3.68
N GLN A 202 -7.76 13.85 2.54
CA GLN A 202 -6.49 13.13 2.48
C GLN A 202 -5.42 13.79 3.35
N CYS A 203 -5.30 15.13 3.30
CA CYS A 203 -4.39 15.87 4.18
C CYS A 203 -4.73 15.65 5.66
N LEU A 204 -6.02 15.66 6.01
CA LEU A 204 -6.47 15.44 7.39
C LEU A 204 -6.12 14.04 7.88
N ILE A 205 -6.26 13.00 7.03
CA ILE A 205 -5.84 11.62 7.35
C ILE A 205 -4.33 11.58 7.62
N SER A 206 -3.52 12.18 6.73
CA SER A 206 -2.07 12.19 6.86
C SER A 206 -1.56 13.01 8.06
N LEU A 207 -2.35 13.97 8.52
CA LEU A 207 -2.11 14.76 9.74
C LEU A 207 -2.73 14.11 10.99
N GLU A 208 -3.20 12.87 10.90
CA GLU A 208 -3.84 12.10 11.99
C GLU A 208 -5.11 12.75 12.57
N LYS A 209 -5.74 13.68 11.82
CA LYS A 209 -7.02 14.33 12.17
C LYS A 209 -8.20 13.52 11.66
N TYR A 210 -8.30 12.28 12.14
CA TYR A 210 -9.21 11.28 11.58
C TYR A 210 -10.69 11.65 11.71
N ASP A 211 -11.11 12.21 12.83
CA ASP A 211 -12.52 12.57 13.04
C ASP A 211 -12.96 13.69 12.08
N ASP A 212 -12.10 14.70 11.83
CA ASP A 212 -12.35 15.75 10.85
C ASP A 212 -12.42 15.18 9.42
N ALA A 213 -11.51 14.23 9.10
CA ALA A 213 -11.49 13.56 7.80
C ALA A 213 -12.77 12.74 7.59
N ILE A 214 -13.19 11.95 8.60
CA ILE A 214 -14.40 11.14 8.57
C ILE A 214 -15.64 12.03 8.35
N ALA A 215 -15.73 13.15 9.05
CA ALA A 215 -16.85 14.09 8.88
C ALA A 215 -16.92 14.63 7.44
N MET A 216 -15.78 15.07 6.89
CA MET A 216 -15.70 15.58 5.52
C MET A 216 -16.02 14.50 4.47
N LEU A 217 -15.53 13.28 4.65
CA LEU A 217 -15.82 12.16 3.76
C LEU A 217 -17.30 11.73 3.86
N THR A 218 -17.92 11.87 5.04
CA THR A 218 -19.36 11.66 5.19
C THR A 218 -20.17 12.67 4.35
N GLU A 219 -19.77 13.93 4.34
CA GLU A 219 -20.40 14.94 3.46
C GLU A 219 -20.20 14.60 1.98
N LEU A 220 -19.00 14.19 1.57
CA LEU A 220 -18.71 13.77 0.19
C LEU A 220 -19.56 12.58 -0.24
N ILE A 221 -19.71 11.57 0.63
CA ILE A 221 -20.58 10.41 0.40
C ILE A 221 -22.04 10.83 0.26
N GLN A 222 -22.52 11.82 1.04
CA GLN A 222 -23.88 12.36 0.89
C GLN A 222 -24.07 13.08 -0.45
N MET A 223 -23.03 13.77 -0.95
CA MET A 223 -23.05 14.43 -2.25
C MET A 223 -23.03 13.42 -3.42
N ASP A 224 -22.34 12.29 -3.25
CA ASP A 224 -22.23 11.28 -4.30
C ASP A 224 -21.89 9.90 -3.72
N ARG A 225 -22.91 9.09 -3.52
CA ARG A 225 -22.77 7.75 -2.94
C ARG A 225 -22.16 6.71 -3.90
N SER A 226 -22.13 7.02 -5.20
CA SER A 226 -21.63 6.10 -6.23
C SER A 226 -20.11 6.11 -6.37
N LYS A 227 -19.42 7.07 -5.75
CA LYS A 227 -17.97 7.23 -5.79
C LYS A 227 -17.30 6.35 -4.74
N LYS A 228 -16.75 5.20 -5.17
CA LYS A 228 -16.05 4.26 -4.28
C LYS A 228 -14.89 4.89 -3.52
N GLU A 229 -14.23 5.89 -4.13
CA GLU A 229 -13.08 6.56 -3.54
C GLU A 229 -13.41 7.18 -2.18
N PHE A 230 -14.59 7.77 -2.03
CA PHE A 230 -15.00 8.40 -0.77
C PHE A 230 -15.16 7.35 0.35
N TRP A 231 -15.79 6.22 0.03
CA TRP A 231 -15.94 5.10 0.96
C TRP A 231 -14.59 4.48 1.34
N LEU A 232 -13.68 4.33 0.37
CA LEU A 232 -12.34 3.78 0.61
C LEU A 232 -11.49 4.70 1.49
N PHE A 233 -11.48 6.01 1.23
CA PHE A 233 -10.77 6.96 2.08
C PHE A 233 -11.38 7.03 3.49
N GLN A 234 -12.70 6.94 3.62
CA GLN A 234 -13.34 6.90 4.93
C GLN A 234 -13.03 5.59 5.67
N ALA A 235 -12.98 4.45 4.97
CA ALA A 235 -12.55 3.19 5.56
C ALA A 235 -11.10 3.27 6.09
N ASN A 236 -10.19 3.92 5.34
CA ASN A 236 -8.82 4.15 5.80
C ASN A 236 -8.78 5.03 7.06
N ALA A 237 -9.56 6.10 7.11
CA ALA A 237 -9.65 6.96 8.30
C ALA A 237 -10.21 6.19 9.51
N TYR A 238 -11.21 5.33 9.31
CA TYR A 238 -11.75 4.45 10.33
C TYR A 238 -10.70 3.44 10.83
N LEU A 239 -9.93 2.81 9.94
CA LEU A 239 -8.86 1.88 10.34
C LEU A 239 -7.77 2.59 11.14
N ALA A 240 -7.35 3.76 10.69
CA ALA A 240 -6.35 4.55 11.39
C ALA A 240 -6.81 5.03 12.78
N SER A 241 -8.11 5.19 12.97
CA SER A 241 -8.74 5.53 14.27
C SER A 241 -9.23 4.30 15.07
N GLU A 242 -8.78 3.08 14.70
CA GLU A 242 -9.14 1.80 15.35
C GLU A 242 -10.65 1.44 15.28
N LYS A 243 -11.40 2.04 14.37
CA LYS A 243 -12.85 1.79 14.13
C LYS A 243 -13.03 0.73 13.04
N SER A 244 -12.59 -0.51 13.34
CA SER A 244 -12.53 -1.60 12.33
C SER A 244 -13.89 -2.02 11.80
N ALA A 245 -14.94 -1.96 12.61
CA ALA A 245 -16.29 -2.36 12.20
C ALA A 245 -16.88 -1.38 11.16
N GLU A 246 -16.67 -0.09 11.35
CA GLU A 246 -17.09 0.97 10.43
C GLU A 246 -16.31 0.89 9.11
N ALA A 247 -15.01 0.57 9.19
CA ALA A 247 -14.19 0.35 8.01
C ALA A 247 -14.68 -0.86 7.21
N ALA A 248 -15.00 -1.97 7.87
CA ALA A 248 -15.56 -3.15 7.23
C ALA A 248 -16.90 -2.83 6.54
N ALA A 249 -17.77 -2.04 7.18
CA ALA A 249 -19.05 -1.65 6.60
C ALA A 249 -18.85 -0.86 5.29
N ASN A 250 -17.90 0.08 5.26
CA ASN A 250 -17.59 0.85 4.06
C ASN A 250 -17.04 -0.02 2.92
N LEU A 251 -16.08 -0.89 3.24
CA LEU A 251 -15.50 -1.82 2.25
C LEU A 251 -16.56 -2.79 1.70
N TYR A 252 -17.44 -3.28 2.57
CA TYR A 252 -18.55 -4.13 2.15
C TYR A 252 -19.54 -3.41 1.24
N LEU A 253 -19.81 -2.12 1.49
CA LEU A 253 -20.63 -1.31 0.58
C LEU A 253 -19.97 -1.13 -0.79
N VAL A 254 -18.65 -0.94 -0.85
CA VAL A 254 -17.89 -0.89 -2.12
C VAL A 254 -17.97 -2.22 -2.86
N ASP A 255 -17.94 -3.34 -2.13
CA ASP A 255 -18.12 -4.68 -2.69
C ASP A 255 -19.53 -4.87 -3.27
N LEU A 256 -20.58 -4.48 -2.53
CA LEU A 256 -21.96 -4.51 -3.00
C LEU A 256 -22.22 -3.63 -4.24
N MET A 257 -21.43 -2.59 -4.45
CA MET A 257 -21.47 -1.78 -5.67
C MET A 257 -20.74 -2.42 -6.85
N GLU A 258 -20.18 -3.62 -6.68
CA GLU A 258 -19.34 -4.33 -7.67
C GLU A 258 -18.09 -3.52 -8.09
N GLN A 259 -17.59 -2.67 -7.20
CA GLN A 259 -16.45 -1.79 -7.44
C GLN A 259 -15.21 -2.13 -6.60
N ALA A 260 -15.28 -3.17 -5.75
CA ALA A 260 -14.16 -3.63 -4.96
C ALA A 260 -13.15 -4.37 -5.83
N ASP A 261 -11.90 -3.94 -5.74
CA ASP A 261 -10.77 -4.68 -6.31
C ASP A 261 -10.29 -5.80 -5.35
N SER A 262 -9.39 -6.64 -5.84
CA SER A 262 -8.82 -7.74 -5.05
C SER A 262 -8.16 -7.26 -3.76
N ASN A 263 -7.56 -6.07 -3.74
CA ASN A 263 -6.94 -5.54 -2.52
C ASN A 263 -7.99 -5.12 -1.49
N SER A 264 -9.07 -4.49 -1.93
CA SER A 264 -10.19 -4.10 -1.06
C SER A 264 -10.87 -5.32 -0.44
N LYS A 265 -11.09 -6.40 -1.23
CA LYS A 265 -11.65 -7.65 -0.75
C LYS A 265 -10.73 -8.37 0.24
N LEU A 266 -9.41 -8.41 -0.05
CA LEU A 266 -8.41 -8.95 0.89
C LEU A 266 -8.41 -8.18 2.21
N LEU A 267 -8.44 -6.85 2.14
CA LEU A 267 -8.50 -6.01 3.34
C LEU A 267 -9.78 -6.25 4.15
N LEU A 268 -10.92 -6.35 3.48
CA LEU A 268 -12.19 -6.67 4.13
C LEU A 268 -12.12 -8.03 4.85
N GLY A 269 -11.56 -9.05 4.19
CA GLY A 269 -11.33 -10.37 4.80
C GLY A 269 -10.43 -10.28 6.03
N ASP A 270 -9.33 -9.54 5.98
CA ASP A 270 -8.41 -9.36 7.10
C ASP A 270 -9.11 -8.64 8.29
N ILE A 271 -9.95 -7.65 8.00
CA ILE A 271 -10.73 -6.95 9.03
C ILE A 271 -11.75 -7.92 9.66
N TYR A 272 -12.44 -8.73 8.88
CA TYR A 272 -13.35 -9.72 9.41
C TYR A 272 -12.66 -10.73 10.34
N VAL A 273 -11.44 -11.18 9.99
CA VAL A 273 -10.65 -12.03 10.89
C VAL A 273 -10.31 -11.30 12.19
N THR A 274 -9.94 -10.01 12.10
CA THR A 274 -9.63 -9.18 13.27
C THR A 274 -10.84 -8.96 14.18
N LEU A 275 -12.03 -8.87 13.60
CA LEU A 275 -13.31 -8.73 14.29
C LEU A 275 -13.86 -10.08 14.83
N GLU A 276 -13.09 -11.16 14.72
CA GLU A 276 -13.50 -12.52 15.11
C GLU A 276 -14.71 -13.04 14.29
N LEU A 277 -14.82 -12.62 13.03
CA LEU A 277 -15.86 -13.03 12.07
C LEU A 277 -15.25 -13.78 10.85
N PRO A 278 -14.46 -14.86 11.07
CA PRO A 278 -13.72 -15.52 10.00
C PRO A 278 -14.63 -16.14 8.91
N HIS A 279 -15.86 -16.51 9.27
CA HIS A 279 -16.85 -17.03 8.32
C HIS A 279 -17.25 -15.99 7.26
N LEU A 280 -17.11 -14.69 7.51
CA LEU A 280 -17.31 -13.62 6.53
C LEU A 280 -16.03 -13.33 5.71
N ALA A 281 -14.86 -13.67 6.25
CA ALA A 281 -13.59 -13.49 5.56
C ALA A 281 -13.37 -14.50 4.42
N VAL A 282 -13.76 -15.77 4.64
CA VAL A 282 -13.52 -16.86 3.69
C VAL A 282 -14.15 -16.61 2.31
N PRO A 283 -15.41 -16.18 2.17
CA PRO A 283 -15.98 -15.84 0.87
C PRO A 283 -15.18 -14.79 0.14
N GLN A 284 -14.72 -13.72 0.82
CA GLN A 284 -13.91 -12.66 0.24
C GLN A 284 -12.58 -13.18 -0.29
N TYR A 285 -11.89 -14.02 0.49
CA TYR A 285 -10.65 -14.64 0.07
C TYR A 285 -10.82 -15.60 -1.11
N ILE A 286 -11.88 -16.41 -1.11
CA ILE A 286 -12.18 -17.35 -2.19
C ILE A 286 -12.46 -16.58 -3.48
N GLU A 287 -13.27 -15.55 -3.44
CA GLU A 287 -13.60 -14.74 -4.61
C GLU A 287 -12.35 -14.11 -5.23
N VAL A 288 -11.43 -13.58 -4.41
CA VAL A 288 -10.14 -13.06 -4.91
C VAL A 288 -9.29 -14.18 -5.51
N LEU A 289 -9.25 -15.35 -4.89
CA LEU A 289 -8.49 -16.48 -5.42
C LEU A 289 -9.08 -17.02 -6.72
N GLU A 290 -10.39 -16.96 -6.94
CA GLU A 290 -11.08 -17.42 -8.12
C GLU A 290 -11.12 -16.37 -9.25
N SER A 291 -10.87 -15.10 -8.93
CA SER A 291 -10.86 -14.02 -9.91
C SER A 291 -9.78 -14.22 -11.00
N GLU A 292 -9.98 -13.61 -12.17
CA GLU A 292 -8.99 -13.59 -13.25
C GLU A 292 -7.79 -12.68 -12.93
N GLU A 293 -7.94 -11.79 -11.97
CA GLU A 293 -6.88 -10.90 -11.51
C GLU A 293 -5.72 -11.69 -10.91
N LYS A 294 -4.51 -11.47 -11.40
CA LYS A 294 -3.32 -12.22 -10.96
C LYS A 294 -2.87 -11.74 -9.58
N LEU A 295 -3.33 -12.42 -8.56
CA LEU A 295 -2.80 -12.23 -7.22
C LEU A 295 -1.35 -12.76 -7.15
N SER A 296 -0.45 -12.02 -6.47
CA SER A 296 0.90 -12.53 -6.24
C SER A 296 0.89 -13.73 -5.27
N VAL A 297 1.83 -14.64 -5.44
CA VAL A 297 2.00 -15.82 -4.56
C VAL A 297 2.08 -15.40 -3.09
N SER A 298 2.84 -14.35 -2.80
CA SER A 298 3.01 -13.85 -1.43
C SER A 298 1.69 -13.37 -0.81
N LYS A 299 0.80 -12.72 -1.58
CA LYS A 299 -0.54 -12.32 -1.12
C LYS A 299 -1.43 -13.53 -0.88
N ALA A 300 -1.38 -14.54 -1.76
CA ALA A 300 -2.14 -15.77 -1.58
C ALA A 300 -1.70 -16.53 -0.31
N LEU A 301 -0.40 -16.67 -0.08
CA LEU A 301 0.13 -17.30 1.13
C LEU A 301 -0.24 -16.53 2.40
N ARG A 302 -0.28 -15.21 2.33
CA ARG A 302 -0.67 -14.36 3.46
C ARG A 302 -2.08 -14.66 3.96
N ILE A 303 -3.02 -15.04 3.09
CA ILE A 303 -4.38 -15.43 3.50
C ILE A 303 -4.33 -16.57 4.52
N VAL A 304 -3.61 -17.65 4.19
CA VAL A 304 -3.47 -18.80 5.12
C VAL A 304 -2.73 -18.39 6.39
N GLU A 305 -1.72 -17.53 6.29
CA GLU A 305 -1.00 -17.03 7.47
C GLU A 305 -1.90 -16.22 8.41
N VAL A 306 -2.76 -15.36 7.89
CA VAL A 306 -3.69 -14.55 8.69
C VAL A 306 -4.65 -15.47 9.43
N LEU A 307 -5.26 -16.42 8.73
CA LEU A 307 -6.18 -17.38 9.33
C LEU A 307 -5.51 -18.27 10.38
N THR A 308 -4.31 -18.78 10.11
CA THR A 308 -3.58 -19.64 11.07
C THR A 308 -3.09 -18.86 12.29
N ARG A 309 -2.61 -17.63 12.14
CA ARG A 309 -2.20 -16.78 13.26
C ARG A 309 -3.34 -16.41 14.19
N SER A 310 -4.53 -16.27 13.63
CA SER A 310 -5.77 -16.00 14.38
C SER A 310 -6.47 -17.26 14.84
N THR A 311 -5.82 -18.44 14.70
CA THR A 311 -6.34 -19.76 15.12
C THR A 311 -7.64 -20.20 14.44
N ASN A 312 -7.96 -19.63 13.27
CA ASN A 312 -9.12 -19.98 12.46
C ASN A 312 -8.78 -21.18 11.56
N TRP A 313 -8.61 -22.34 12.19
CA TRP A 313 -8.07 -23.54 11.56
C TRP A 313 -9.00 -24.16 10.52
N GLN A 314 -10.32 -24.12 10.78
CA GLN A 314 -11.31 -24.65 9.86
C GLN A 314 -11.32 -23.85 8.56
N GLU A 315 -11.38 -22.54 8.68
CA GLU A 315 -11.36 -21.59 7.55
C GLU A 315 -10.04 -21.68 6.78
N ALA A 316 -8.92 -21.80 7.50
CA ALA A 316 -7.63 -22.02 6.86
C ALA A 316 -7.58 -23.33 6.07
N SER A 317 -8.24 -24.39 6.55
CA SER A 317 -8.32 -25.69 5.87
C SER A 317 -9.19 -25.65 4.61
N GLU A 318 -10.13 -24.72 4.53
CA GLU A 318 -10.99 -24.52 3.36
C GLU A 318 -10.24 -23.76 2.24
N VAL A 319 -9.46 -22.75 2.61
CA VAL A 319 -8.76 -21.88 1.65
C VAL A 319 -7.44 -22.49 1.15
N ALA A 320 -6.69 -23.20 2.00
CA ALA A 320 -5.38 -23.72 1.65
C ALA A 320 -5.36 -24.62 0.39
N PRO A 321 -6.33 -25.54 0.15
CA PRO A 321 -6.37 -26.34 -1.07
C PRO A 321 -6.48 -25.50 -2.35
N LYS A 322 -7.29 -24.46 -2.34
CA LYS A 322 -7.49 -23.55 -3.49
C LYS A 322 -6.20 -22.82 -3.84
N ILE A 323 -5.45 -22.38 -2.82
CA ILE A 323 -4.14 -21.76 -3.03
C ILE A 323 -3.15 -22.77 -3.63
N LYS A 324 -3.13 -24.00 -3.14
CA LYS A 324 -2.27 -25.05 -3.68
C LYS A 324 -2.59 -25.34 -5.14
N GLU A 325 -3.87 -25.49 -5.47
CA GLU A 325 -4.33 -25.77 -6.83
C GLU A 325 -3.90 -24.67 -7.81
N LYS A 326 -4.10 -23.40 -7.45
CA LYS A 326 -3.85 -22.26 -8.36
C LYS A 326 -2.38 -21.81 -8.44
N TYR A 327 -1.61 -22.00 -7.35
CA TYR A 327 -0.30 -21.37 -7.19
C TYR A 327 0.87 -22.34 -6.97
N ALA A 328 0.66 -23.65 -6.76
CA ALA A 328 1.74 -24.57 -6.40
C ALA A 328 2.89 -24.60 -7.43
N GLU A 329 2.58 -24.50 -8.72
CA GLU A 329 3.59 -24.49 -9.78
C GLU A 329 4.41 -23.18 -9.83
N LYS A 330 3.94 -22.13 -9.17
CA LYS A 330 4.56 -20.80 -9.12
C LYS A 330 5.35 -20.58 -7.83
N PHE A 331 5.26 -21.50 -6.88
CA PHE A 331 5.97 -21.37 -5.61
C PHE A 331 7.48 -21.47 -5.82
N THR A 332 8.21 -20.55 -5.23
CA THR A 332 9.64 -20.77 -4.97
C THR A 332 9.80 -21.90 -3.95
N PRO A 333 10.97 -22.54 -3.84
CA PRO A 333 11.22 -23.57 -2.82
C PRO A 333 10.93 -23.08 -1.38
N GLU A 334 11.20 -21.82 -1.08
CA GLU A 334 10.92 -21.21 0.21
C GLU A 334 9.42 -21.04 0.46
N GLU A 335 8.68 -20.54 -0.52
CA GLU A 335 7.22 -20.38 -0.45
C GLU A 335 6.51 -21.74 -0.32
N ALA A 336 6.98 -22.76 -1.05
CA ALA A 336 6.47 -24.12 -0.93
C ALA A 336 6.70 -24.68 0.47
N ASN A 337 7.89 -24.52 1.04
CA ASN A 337 8.22 -24.95 2.40
C ASN A 337 7.37 -24.22 3.44
N LYS A 338 7.16 -22.92 3.26
CA LYS A 338 6.29 -22.10 4.11
C LYS A 338 4.84 -22.57 4.07
N PHE A 339 4.31 -22.79 2.87
CA PHE A 339 2.95 -23.28 2.68
C PHE A 339 2.73 -24.65 3.32
N ASP A 340 3.64 -25.61 3.06
CA ASP A 340 3.54 -26.98 3.62
C ASP A 340 3.65 -26.96 5.15
N SER A 341 4.45 -26.04 5.72
CA SER A 341 4.53 -25.85 7.19
C SER A 341 3.21 -25.35 7.77
N LEU A 342 2.57 -24.35 7.14
CA LEU A 342 1.29 -23.83 7.55
C LEU A 342 0.18 -24.91 7.44
N ARG A 343 0.21 -25.69 6.35
CA ARG A 343 -0.72 -26.78 6.15
C ARG A 343 -0.58 -27.85 7.24
N ALA A 344 0.63 -28.20 7.64
CA ALA A 344 0.87 -29.14 8.73
C ALA A 344 0.37 -28.62 10.09
N GLU A 345 0.52 -27.29 10.36
CA GLU A 345 -0.07 -26.68 11.55
C GLU A 345 -1.59 -26.76 11.57
N ILE A 346 -2.23 -26.48 10.43
CA ILE A 346 -3.69 -26.62 10.26
C ILE A 346 -4.12 -28.07 10.53
N LEU A 347 -3.44 -29.06 9.96
CA LEU A 347 -3.74 -30.46 10.14
C LEU A 347 -3.60 -30.89 11.61
N PHE A 348 -2.56 -30.43 12.32
CA PHE A 348 -2.44 -30.70 13.76
C PHE A 348 -3.55 -30.08 14.59
N ALA A 349 -3.93 -28.82 14.28
CA ALA A 349 -5.00 -28.14 15.00
C ALA A 349 -6.37 -28.80 14.80
N LEU A 350 -6.59 -29.42 13.64
CA LEU A 350 -7.79 -30.18 13.29
C LEU A 350 -7.72 -31.67 13.69
N ASP A 351 -6.74 -32.07 14.54
CA ASP A 351 -6.52 -33.43 15.02
C ASP A 351 -6.21 -34.49 13.93
N ARG A 352 -5.83 -34.04 12.72
CA ARG A 352 -5.38 -34.91 11.60
C ARG A 352 -3.87 -35.19 11.72
N LYS A 353 -3.47 -35.75 12.87
CA LYS A 353 -2.06 -35.88 13.28
C LYS A 353 -1.22 -36.73 12.32
N GLU A 354 -1.75 -37.83 11.83
CA GLU A 354 -1.01 -38.74 10.93
C GLU A 354 -0.65 -38.05 9.61
N GLU A 355 -1.58 -37.30 9.04
CA GLU A 355 -1.34 -36.55 7.81
C GLU A 355 -0.34 -35.39 8.03
N ALA A 356 -0.45 -34.71 9.17
CA ALA A 356 0.47 -33.65 9.53
C ALA A 356 1.91 -34.16 9.68
N VAL A 357 2.09 -35.28 10.40
CA VAL A 357 3.39 -35.92 10.60
C VAL A 357 4.01 -36.32 9.27
N LYS A 358 3.25 -37.00 8.41
CA LYS A 358 3.73 -37.41 7.08
C LYS A 358 4.18 -36.20 6.25
N ALA A 359 3.41 -35.13 6.26
CA ALA A 359 3.76 -33.89 5.54
C ALA A 359 5.04 -33.26 6.09
N LEU A 360 5.21 -33.21 7.42
CA LEU A 360 6.41 -32.67 8.04
C LEU A 360 7.63 -33.55 7.83
N GLU A 361 7.51 -34.88 7.85
CA GLU A 361 8.63 -35.80 7.57
C GLU A 361 9.14 -35.66 6.13
N GLU A 362 8.23 -35.49 5.16
CA GLU A 362 8.59 -35.21 3.77
C GLU A 362 9.30 -33.83 3.67
N LEU A 363 8.80 -32.84 4.40
CA LEU A 363 9.38 -31.52 4.41
C LEU A 363 10.76 -31.47 5.06
N VAL A 364 10.99 -32.22 6.15
CA VAL A 364 12.31 -32.36 6.78
C VAL A 364 13.32 -33.04 5.85
N LYS A 365 12.88 -33.95 4.95
CA LYS A 365 13.76 -34.57 3.95
C LYS A 365 14.16 -33.56 2.86
N ARG A 366 13.21 -32.72 2.43
CA ARG A 366 13.41 -31.69 1.39
C ARG A 366 14.20 -30.49 1.90
N ASP A 367 13.92 -30.05 3.13
CA ASP A 367 14.54 -28.90 3.80
C ASP A 367 14.98 -29.27 5.24
N PRO A 368 16.16 -29.92 5.36
CA PRO A 368 16.66 -30.42 6.66
C PRO A 368 17.01 -29.34 7.67
N LEU A 369 17.14 -28.06 7.22
CA LEU A 369 17.53 -26.92 8.04
C LEU A 369 16.34 -26.03 8.42
N ASN A 370 15.11 -26.43 8.10
CA ASN A 370 13.92 -25.70 8.45
C ASN A 370 13.60 -25.81 9.96
N GLY A 371 14.06 -24.82 10.71
CA GLY A 371 13.92 -24.80 12.17
C GLY A 371 12.48 -24.89 12.67
N ARG A 372 11.54 -24.25 11.95
CA ARG A 372 10.10 -24.30 12.29
C ARG A 372 9.54 -25.71 12.16
N VAL A 373 9.86 -26.38 11.07
CA VAL A 373 9.42 -27.74 10.78
C VAL A 373 9.98 -28.72 11.80
N LEU A 374 11.30 -28.62 12.10
CA LEU A 374 11.94 -29.45 13.12
C LEU A 374 11.26 -29.28 14.49
N LEU A 375 10.93 -28.03 14.89
CA LEU A 375 10.25 -27.75 16.17
C LEU A 375 8.80 -28.30 16.19
N LEU A 376 8.07 -28.24 15.09
CA LEU A 376 6.71 -28.76 14.99
C LEU A 376 6.69 -30.28 15.12
N LEU A 377 7.53 -30.97 14.34
CA LEU A 377 7.60 -32.42 14.35
C LEU A 377 8.13 -32.94 15.70
N ALA A 378 9.14 -32.30 16.26
CA ALA A 378 9.66 -32.63 17.59
C ALA A 378 8.60 -32.39 18.69
N GLY A 379 7.80 -31.33 18.54
CA GLY A 379 6.67 -31.02 19.44
C GLY A 379 5.61 -32.12 19.44
N HIS A 380 5.28 -32.65 18.27
CA HIS A 380 4.37 -33.78 18.14
C HIS A 380 4.90 -35.02 18.86
N TYR A 381 6.15 -35.42 18.60
CA TYR A 381 6.75 -36.56 19.29
C TYR A 381 6.89 -36.35 20.80
N SER A 382 7.19 -35.12 21.25
CA SER A 382 7.18 -34.73 22.67
C SER A 382 5.79 -34.85 23.31
N THR A 383 4.74 -34.62 22.57
CA THR A 383 3.35 -34.82 23.05
C THR A 383 3.04 -36.30 23.18
N ASN A 384 3.36 -37.09 22.15
CA ASN A 384 3.20 -38.54 22.19
C ASN A 384 4.02 -39.18 23.32
N PHE A 385 5.24 -38.69 23.58
CA PHE A 385 6.01 -39.10 24.75
C PHE A 385 5.23 -38.88 26.04
N ARG A 386 4.66 -37.69 26.23
CA ARG A 386 3.88 -37.40 27.45
C ARG A 386 2.63 -38.28 27.61
N GLU A 387 1.93 -38.52 26.51
CA GLU A 387 0.72 -39.34 26.50
C GLU A 387 0.96 -40.85 26.79
N ASN A 388 2.18 -41.35 26.51
CA ASN A 388 2.58 -42.75 26.71
C ASN A 388 3.42 -42.97 27.97
N LEU A 389 3.83 -41.91 28.68
CA LEU A 389 4.78 -42.00 29.82
C LEU A 389 4.32 -43.01 30.90
N ASP A 390 3.01 -43.04 31.17
CA ASP A 390 2.40 -43.91 32.20
C ASP A 390 1.68 -45.14 31.58
N LYS A 391 1.68 -45.32 30.25
CA LYS A 391 0.95 -46.37 29.54
C LYS A 391 1.84 -47.39 28.92
N ASP A 392 2.94 -46.98 28.28
CA ASP A 392 3.84 -47.83 27.54
C ASP A 392 5.24 -47.15 27.53
N GLU A 393 6.10 -47.56 28.45
CA GLU A 393 7.44 -46.99 28.66
C GLU A 393 8.31 -47.10 27.40
N ASN A 394 8.23 -48.22 26.67
CA ASN A 394 9.02 -48.46 25.46
C ASN A 394 8.63 -47.48 24.34
N LYS A 395 7.34 -47.26 24.14
CA LYS A 395 6.84 -46.27 23.18
C LYS A 395 7.17 -44.84 23.62
N ALA A 396 7.06 -44.55 24.91
CA ALA A 396 7.43 -43.25 25.44
C ALA A 396 8.91 -42.95 25.15
N ASP A 397 9.80 -43.89 25.41
CA ASP A 397 11.24 -43.73 25.14
C ASP A 397 11.55 -43.57 23.63
N GLU A 398 10.85 -44.32 22.76
CA GLU A 398 10.96 -44.13 21.31
C GLU A 398 10.56 -42.70 20.87
N PHE A 399 9.43 -42.20 21.37
CA PHE A 399 9.01 -40.86 21.06
C PHE A 399 9.92 -39.78 21.65
N ALA A 400 10.44 -40.00 22.87
CA ALA A 400 11.40 -39.09 23.46
C ALA A 400 12.67 -39.00 22.62
N ALA A 401 13.21 -40.16 22.16
CA ALA A 401 14.40 -40.20 21.31
C ALA A 401 14.19 -39.45 19.99
N LYS A 402 13.04 -39.66 19.32
CA LYS A 402 12.70 -38.95 18.08
C LYS A 402 12.60 -37.41 18.32
N ALA A 403 11.96 -37.01 19.40
CA ALA A 403 11.82 -35.59 19.73
C ALA A 403 13.17 -34.93 20.05
N ILE A 404 14.00 -35.59 20.88
CA ILE A 404 15.34 -35.13 21.26
C ILE A 404 16.21 -34.95 20.01
N PHE A 405 16.27 -35.96 19.13
CA PHE A 405 17.04 -35.89 17.89
C PHE A 405 16.69 -34.67 17.04
N LEU A 406 15.40 -34.39 16.89
CA LEU A 406 14.93 -33.20 16.12
C LEU A 406 15.23 -31.87 16.84
N TYR A 407 15.10 -31.83 18.19
CA TYR A 407 15.48 -30.65 18.96
C TYR A 407 16.98 -30.38 18.92
N GLU A 408 17.83 -31.41 18.92
CA GLU A 408 19.29 -31.26 18.76
C GLU A 408 19.64 -30.68 17.40
N ARG A 409 18.99 -31.15 16.33
CA ARG A 409 19.14 -30.56 15.01
C ARG A 409 18.74 -29.10 14.97
N ALA A 410 17.56 -28.76 15.54
CA ALA A 410 17.09 -27.40 15.61
C ALA A 410 17.98 -26.49 16.48
N ALA A 411 18.60 -27.04 17.55
CA ALA A 411 19.52 -26.32 18.41
C ALA A 411 20.86 -25.98 17.75
N ASN A 412 21.21 -26.66 16.65
CA ASN A 412 22.41 -26.40 15.87
C ASN A 412 22.23 -25.38 14.73
N LEU A 413 21.02 -24.89 14.49
CA LEU A 413 20.75 -23.85 13.49
C LEU A 413 21.24 -22.48 13.97
N GLU A 414 21.40 -21.54 13.05
CA GLU A 414 21.84 -20.17 13.37
C GLU A 414 20.76 -19.35 14.07
N ASP A 415 19.46 -19.58 13.76
CA ASP A 415 18.34 -18.84 14.33
C ASP A 415 18.29 -18.98 15.86
N THR A 416 18.59 -17.89 16.54
CA THR A 416 18.66 -17.83 18.01
C THR A 416 17.29 -18.17 18.67
N SER A 417 16.16 -17.83 18.04
CA SER A 417 14.82 -18.09 18.58
C SER A 417 14.47 -19.57 18.47
N VAL A 418 14.79 -20.19 17.34
CA VAL A 418 14.65 -21.64 17.10
C VAL A 418 15.53 -22.40 18.07
N LYS A 419 16.82 -22.04 18.16
CA LYS A 419 17.81 -22.63 19.06
C LYS A 419 17.36 -22.58 20.53
N ALA A 420 16.94 -21.42 21.01
CA ALA A 420 16.47 -21.27 22.40
C ALA A 420 15.23 -22.13 22.66
N SER A 421 14.27 -22.17 21.73
CA SER A 421 13.06 -22.98 21.85
C SER A 421 13.36 -24.47 21.85
N ALA A 422 14.26 -24.92 21.00
CA ALA A 422 14.70 -26.33 20.93
C ALA A 422 15.37 -26.77 22.23
N LEU A 423 16.33 -25.98 22.74
CA LEU A 423 17.02 -26.26 23.98
C LEU A 423 16.08 -26.33 25.19
N MET A 424 15.13 -25.38 25.28
CA MET A 424 14.11 -25.38 26.33
C MET A 424 13.27 -26.65 26.31
N ARG A 425 12.75 -27.02 25.14
CA ARG A 425 11.87 -28.21 24.99
C ARG A 425 12.64 -29.53 25.19
N HIS A 426 13.90 -29.59 24.75
CA HIS A 426 14.76 -30.73 25.06
C HIS A 426 14.97 -30.87 26.59
N GLY A 427 15.29 -29.77 27.28
CA GLY A 427 15.38 -29.75 28.74
C GLY A 427 14.11 -30.24 29.44
N GLN A 428 12.93 -29.85 28.92
CA GLN A 428 11.65 -30.30 29.47
C GLN A 428 11.40 -31.81 29.32
N ILE A 429 11.88 -32.46 28.23
CA ILE A 429 11.82 -33.89 28.08
C ILE A 429 12.72 -34.56 29.15
N LEU A 430 13.95 -34.08 29.33
CA LEU A 430 14.90 -34.60 30.31
C LEU A 430 14.36 -34.47 31.75
N VAL A 431 13.67 -33.38 32.09
CA VAL A 431 13.00 -33.24 33.39
C VAL A 431 11.98 -34.34 33.61
N ARG A 432 11.15 -34.67 32.59
CA ARG A 432 10.14 -35.75 32.68
C ARG A 432 10.78 -37.13 32.77
N GLN A 433 11.96 -37.33 32.16
CA GLN A 433 12.76 -38.53 32.31
C GLN A 433 13.56 -38.55 33.64
N LYS A 434 13.33 -37.58 34.54
CA LYS A 434 14.02 -37.44 35.85
C LYS A 434 15.54 -37.22 35.69
N LYS A 435 16.04 -36.83 34.53
CA LYS A 435 17.46 -36.54 34.24
C LYS A 435 17.75 -35.05 34.54
N TYR A 436 17.55 -34.63 35.80
CA TYR A 436 17.52 -33.24 36.21
C TYR A 436 18.84 -32.49 35.98
N SER A 437 19.97 -33.10 36.31
CA SER A 437 21.31 -32.48 36.12
C SER A 437 21.61 -32.19 34.63
N SER A 438 21.14 -33.06 33.74
CA SER A 438 21.26 -32.82 32.30
C SER A 438 20.28 -31.75 31.82
N ALA A 439 19.05 -31.76 32.33
CA ALA A 439 18.01 -30.78 31.98
C ALA A 439 18.46 -29.35 32.29
N VAL A 440 19.08 -29.12 33.48
CA VAL A 440 19.60 -27.81 33.90
C VAL A 440 20.52 -27.21 32.83
N LYS A 441 21.45 -28.00 32.26
CA LYS A 441 22.42 -27.54 31.23
C LYS A 441 21.72 -27.02 29.99
N PHE A 442 20.65 -27.66 29.53
CA PHE A 442 19.90 -27.24 28.35
C PHE A 442 19.03 -26.02 28.63
N LEU A 443 18.40 -25.95 29.80
CA LEU A 443 17.56 -24.83 30.21
C LEU A 443 18.41 -23.56 30.43
N GLU A 444 19.59 -23.66 31.02
CA GLU A 444 20.54 -22.55 31.17
C GLU A 444 20.97 -21.99 29.81
N ARG A 445 21.36 -22.88 28.89
CA ARG A 445 21.70 -22.46 27.53
C ARG A 445 20.56 -21.77 26.82
N SER A 446 19.33 -22.26 26.99
CA SER A 446 18.13 -21.60 26.43
C SER A 446 17.91 -20.23 27.04
N HIS A 447 18.04 -20.12 28.38
CA HIS A 447 17.88 -18.86 29.11
C HIS A 447 18.92 -17.83 28.70
N ALA A 448 20.17 -18.24 28.54
CA ALA A 448 21.27 -17.38 28.09
C ALA A 448 21.01 -16.80 26.67
N LEU A 449 20.39 -17.56 25.78
CA LEU A 449 20.04 -17.10 24.43
C LEU A 449 18.82 -16.18 24.38
N LYS A 450 17.83 -16.46 25.22
CA LYS A 450 16.56 -15.70 25.27
C LYS A 450 16.02 -15.67 26.70
N PRO A 451 16.47 -14.71 27.52
CA PRO A 451 16.02 -14.58 28.90
C PRO A 451 14.50 -14.41 29.01
N ARG A 452 13.88 -15.16 29.92
CA ARG A 452 12.44 -15.06 30.26
C ARG A 452 12.27 -15.39 31.72
N GLU A 453 11.53 -14.57 32.45
CA GLU A 453 11.24 -14.75 33.87
C GLU A 453 10.59 -16.12 34.17
N SER A 454 9.65 -16.55 33.33
CA SER A 454 9.00 -17.87 33.46
C SER A 454 9.96 -19.03 33.29
N LEU A 455 11.00 -18.90 32.43
CA LEU A 455 12.02 -19.93 32.27
C LEU A 455 13.00 -19.93 33.43
N GLU A 456 13.36 -18.78 33.97
CA GLU A 456 14.22 -18.64 35.16
C GLU A 456 13.58 -19.31 36.37
N THR A 457 12.31 -19.00 36.64
CA THR A 457 11.55 -19.65 37.72
C THR A 457 11.49 -21.17 37.57
N TYR A 458 11.27 -21.65 36.34
CA TYR A 458 11.25 -23.09 36.05
C TYR A 458 12.64 -23.71 36.23
N LEU A 459 13.67 -23.06 35.80
CA LEU A 459 15.07 -23.50 35.93
C LEU A 459 15.46 -23.67 37.42
N ASP A 460 15.08 -22.73 38.29
CA ASP A 460 15.35 -22.81 39.71
C ASP A 460 14.60 -23.98 40.39
N GLN A 461 13.40 -24.30 39.94
CA GLN A 461 12.71 -25.50 40.40
C GLN A 461 13.46 -26.79 40.01
N VAL A 462 13.94 -26.85 38.75
CA VAL A 462 14.68 -28.01 38.23
C VAL A 462 16.04 -28.16 38.92
N ARG A 463 16.73 -27.06 39.23
CA ARG A 463 17.99 -27.07 40.04
C ARG A 463 17.77 -27.71 41.42
N ARG A 464 16.73 -27.30 42.15
CA ARG A 464 16.40 -27.91 43.45
C ARG A 464 16.12 -29.40 43.32
N LEU A 465 15.45 -29.84 42.26
CA LEU A 465 15.23 -31.29 42.01
C LEU A 465 16.55 -32.03 41.67
N ALA A 466 17.45 -31.39 40.96
CA ALA A 466 18.76 -31.93 40.64
C ALA A 466 19.62 -32.14 41.90
N ASP A 467 19.58 -31.16 42.82
CA ASP A 467 20.32 -31.25 44.11
C ASP A 467 19.74 -32.35 44.98
N LEU A 468 18.40 -32.52 45.05
CA LEU A 468 17.76 -33.58 45.83
C LEU A 468 18.04 -35.02 45.30
N THR A 469 18.37 -35.16 44.04
CA THR A 469 18.63 -36.50 43.41
C THR A 469 20.11 -36.89 43.40
N GLN A 470 21.01 -36.01 43.86
CA GLN A 470 22.44 -36.33 44.05
C GLN A 470 22.75 -36.96 45.38
N TYR A 471 21.78 -37.09 46.27
CA TYR A 471 21.83 -37.79 47.56
C TYR A 471 20.96 -39.04 47.48
#